data_639acf6d2ebcd38b5a1f14847852ce39
#
_entry.id   639acf6d2ebcd38b5a1f14847852ce39
#
_cell.length_a   1.000
_cell.length_b   1.000
_cell.length_c   1.000
_cell.angle_alpha   90.00
_cell.angle_beta   90.00
_cell.angle_gamma   90.00
#
_symmetry.space_group_name_H-M   'P 1'
#
loop_
_entity.id
_entity.type
_entity.pdbx_description
1 polymer ?
#
loop_
_entity_poly.entity_id
_entity_poly.type
_entity_poly.pdbx_seq_one_letter_code
_entity_poly.pdbx_strand_id
1 'polypeptide(L)'
;MRKLLFLFFLAITHAGVFAQTPTLQDVKARIDNYSANYPKERVYIQYDKPAYSAGETVWFKAYILKGLENTNLSKNFYVDFTDSAGDVLMHGVYPVELSSAAGSFDVPTWYKGKNVHVRAYSQWMLNFDTAFLYNKDLRIIPKQQLNNYKPAAKPVQVASIQFLPESGDLVAGIKSKIAFKAVYQTGIPATVKGLVVNSKGVTVDTIKTMHDGMGYFYLEPQAGETYTAKWYDDPKKINQTPLPAVKNTGALLEIRPGTGKTGFIIRRAENAPDNYKELHIVATMQQQVVYMATVKLDVTTVIGGSIATDQLPSGILQTTLFDASWKPAAERISFVNNNDYHFDPEVGFAALGTSKRGRNVLVISLPDSVESNLSVSVTDEGLGVDSSDDIISRFLLTGELRGRVYHPSYYFSGTGDSIEKNLDLVMLTNGWRRFSWDEVIAGTTPPVKYKPDSAYLGFGGRVFGATAQQLREAGPLFFMVSGTGKDTAKHFFTLPVSGDGNFYEPKMTFFDTLKVYYQFSAKGGSALNNSAEVTFNTGAIPTPRKIFLDKNNLSYTYLDTAGDYRSSVLAAEQARLAELLKQTTLQNVTVTARTKSKLELLDEKYSTGLFAGGDPAAQFDFLNDPTAGNL
;
A
#
# COMPACT_ATOMS: atom_id res chain seq x y z
N MET A 1 -2.79 84.02 17.28
CA MET A 1 -2.59 82.61 17.81
C MET A 1 -2.24 81.73 16.64
N ARG A 2 -0.94 81.45 16.48
CA ARG A 2 -0.38 80.64 15.38
C ARG A 2 -0.36 79.17 15.86
N LYS A 3 -1.05 78.25 15.13
CA LYS A 3 -0.97 76.85 15.28
C LYS A 3 0.18 76.27 14.41
N LEU A 4 1.23 75.79 15.03
CA LEU A 4 2.31 75.06 14.38
C LEU A 4 1.82 73.62 14.13
N LEU A 5 1.81 73.21 12.83
CA LEU A 5 1.60 71.84 12.42
C LEU A 5 2.95 71.15 12.32
N PHE A 6 3.20 70.15 13.19
CA PHE A 6 4.36 69.27 13.08
C PHE A 6 4.00 68.10 12.17
N LEU A 7 4.58 68.05 10.99
CA LEU A 7 4.54 66.91 10.09
C LEU A 7 5.66 65.93 10.50
N PHE A 8 5.27 64.80 11.07
CA PHE A 8 6.17 63.67 11.32
C PHE A 8 6.30 62.84 10.04
N PHE A 9 7.42 62.94 9.35
CA PHE A 9 7.76 62.08 8.22
C PHE A 9 8.22 60.75 8.78
N LEU A 10 7.38 59.69 8.74
CA LEU A 10 7.73 58.35 9.07
C LEU A 10 8.46 57.73 7.86
N ALA A 11 9.78 57.74 7.86
CA ALA A 11 10.58 57.00 6.87
C ALA A 11 10.46 55.50 7.16
N ILE A 12 9.57 54.80 6.45
CA ILE A 12 9.51 53.35 6.43
C ILE A 12 10.70 52.89 5.58
N THR A 13 11.82 52.57 6.25
CA THR A 13 12.91 51.80 5.62
C THR A 13 12.38 50.42 5.35
N HIS A 14 12.04 50.13 4.12
CA HIS A 14 11.88 48.76 3.62
C HIS A 14 13.27 48.10 3.69
N ALA A 15 13.62 47.51 4.82
CA ALA A 15 14.68 46.52 4.88
C ALA A 15 14.16 45.33 4.05
N GLY A 16 14.56 45.25 2.80
CA GLY A 16 14.40 44.06 2.00
C GLY A 16 15.10 42.95 2.74
N VAL A 17 14.31 42.04 3.33
CA VAL A 17 14.83 40.78 3.81
C VAL A 17 15.24 40.01 2.55
N PHE A 18 16.50 40.19 2.14
CA PHE A 18 17.10 39.27 1.18
C PHE A 18 17.12 37.91 1.87
N ALA A 19 16.21 37.02 1.49
CA ALA A 19 16.27 35.64 1.91
C ALA A 19 17.64 35.09 1.50
N GLN A 20 18.50 34.86 2.47
CA GLN A 20 19.82 34.28 2.23
C GLN A 20 19.63 32.91 1.60
N THR A 21 20.34 32.64 0.50
CA THR A 21 20.35 31.31 -0.13
C THR A 21 20.76 30.27 0.92
N PRO A 22 19.97 29.23 1.15
CA PRO A 22 20.25 28.26 2.20
C PRO A 22 21.60 27.55 1.93
N THR A 23 22.32 27.26 3.00
CA THR A 23 23.55 26.48 2.93
C THR A 23 23.23 24.98 2.81
N LEU A 24 24.22 24.14 2.46
CA LEU A 24 24.09 22.68 2.48
C LEU A 24 23.54 22.18 3.82
N GLN A 25 24.04 22.74 4.92
CA GLN A 25 23.64 22.36 6.27
C GLN A 25 22.18 22.72 6.55
N ASP A 26 21.73 23.90 6.10
CA ASP A 26 20.32 24.31 6.25
C ASP A 26 19.40 23.38 5.47
N VAL A 27 19.77 23.01 4.24
CA VAL A 27 18.99 22.09 3.41
C VAL A 27 18.95 20.69 4.05
N LYS A 28 20.09 20.21 4.56
CA LYS A 28 20.12 18.94 5.30
C LYS A 28 19.15 18.97 6.49
N ALA A 29 19.21 20.01 7.30
CA ALA A 29 18.33 20.16 8.46
C ALA A 29 16.84 20.18 8.07
N ARG A 30 16.49 20.81 6.93
CA ARG A 30 15.12 20.81 6.39
C ARG A 30 14.67 19.43 5.91
N ILE A 31 15.55 18.68 5.23
CA ILE A 31 15.26 17.30 4.81
C ILE A 31 15.07 16.40 6.04
N ASP A 32 15.96 16.50 7.03
CA ASP A 32 15.90 15.71 8.27
C ASP A 32 14.60 16.03 9.03
N ASN A 33 14.21 17.30 9.13
CA ASN A 33 12.95 17.72 9.74
C ASN A 33 11.73 17.20 8.98
N TYR A 34 11.76 17.24 7.64
CA TYR A 34 10.69 16.68 6.82
C TYR A 34 10.57 15.18 7.05
N SER A 35 11.67 14.45 7.00
CA SER A 35 11.71 13.00 7.23
C SER A 35 11.16 12.59 8.61
N ALA A 36 11.54 13.33 9.65
CA ALA A 36 11.10 13.07 11.01
C ALA A 36 9.59 13.30 11.21
N ASN A 37 9.02 14.35 10.56
CA ASN A 37 7.63 14.71 10.72
C ASN A 37 6.69 14.02 9.73
N TYR A 38 7.21 13.52 8.60
CA TYR A 38 6.45 12.85 7.54
C TYR A 38 7.03 11.48 7.16
N PRO A 39 7.25 10.60 8.13
CA PRO A 39 7.72 9.24 7.86
C PRO A 39 6.71 8.50 6.99
N LYS A 40 7.19 7.68 6.07
CA LYS A 40 6.35 6.95 5.12
C LYS A 40 6.20 5.51 5.52
N GLU A 41 4.94 5.09 5.66
CA GLU A 41 4.59 3.68 5.81
C GLU A 41 4.37 3.03 4.45
N ARG A 42 4.66 1.74 4.38
CA ARG A 42 4.44 0.87 3.24
C ARG A 42 3.79 -0.42 3.69
N VAL A 43 3.02 -1.02 2.80
CA VAL A 43 2.27 -2.24 3.08
C VAL A 43 2.62 -3.32 2.07
N TYR A 44 2.82 -4.54 2.56
CA TYR A 44 2.77 -5.78 1.80
C TYR A 44 1.71 -6.69 2.38
N ILE A 45 0.97 -7.42 1.54
CA ILE A 45 -0.02 -8.40 1.99
C ILE A 45 0.31 -9.76 1.39
N GLN A 46 0.54 -10.75 2.25
CA GLN A 46 0.60 -12.16 1.90
C GLN A 46 -0.80 -12.75 1.93
N TYR A 47 -1.22 -13.36 0.83
CA TYR A 47 -2.47 -14.10 0.72
C TYR A 47 -2.20 -15.60 0.80
N ASP A 48 -3.20 -16.36 1.24
CA ASP A 48 -3.08 -17.82 1.36
C ASP A 48 -3.09 -18.53 -0.01
N LYS A 49 -3.69 -17.92 -1.05
CA LYS A 49 -3.78 -18.50 -2.40
C LYS A 49 -3.64 -17.43 -3.49
N PRO A 50 -3.20 -17.80 -4.70
CA PRO A 50 -3.12 -16.88 -5.84
C PRO A 50 -4.46 -16.67 -6.55
N ALA A 51 -5.45 -17.55 -6.34
CA ALA A 51 -6.77 -17.48 -6.94
C ALA A 51 -7.84 -18.09 -6.03
N TYR A 52 -9.06 -17.61 -6.15
CA TYR A 52 -10.20 -18.01 -5.32
C TYR A 52 -11.43 -18.28 -6.18
N SER A 53 -12.41 -19.01 -5.63
CA SER A 53 -13.75 -19.09 -6.20
C SER A 53 -14.77 -18.29 -5.39
N ALA A 54 -15.90 -17.95 -6.01
CA ALA A 54 -17.00 -17.30 -5.30
C ALA A 54 -17.49 -18.19 -4.13
N GLY A 55 -17.57 -17.62 -2.94
CA GLY A 55 -17.91 -18.30 -1.69
C GLY A 55 -16.72 -18.89 -0.94
N GLU A 56 -15.48 -18.71 -1.40
CA GLU A 56 -14.28 -19.01 -0.61
C GLU A 56 -13.86 -17.83 0.23
N THR A 57 -13.11 -18.12 1.29
CA THR A 57 -12.50 -17.12 2.16
C THR A 57 -11.08 -16.82 1.70
N VAL A 58 -10.78 -15.56 1.49
CA VAL A 58 -9.43 -15.02 1.30
C VAL A 58 -8.83 -14.78 2.67
N TRP A 59 -7.80 -15.51 3.03
CA TRP A 59 -7.01 -15.25 4.23
C TRP A 59 -5.79 -14.42 3.89
N PHE A 60 -5.46 -13.46 4.74
CA PHE A 60 -4.30 -12.63 4.50
C PHE A 60 -3.58 -12.23 5.78
N LYS A 61 -2.29 -11.93 5.63
CA LYS A 61 -1.46 -11.25 6.63
C LYS A 61 -0.76 -10.07 5.97
N ALA A 62 -0.98 -8.89 6.53
CA ALA A 62 -0.34 -7.64 6.10
C ALA A 62 0.90 -7.37 6.96
N TYR A 63 1.91 -6.79 6.35
CA TYR A 63 3.11 -6.25 6.99
C TYR A 63 3.19 -4.77 6.69
N ILE A 64 3.43 -3.96 7.72
CA ILE A 64 3.46 -2.50 7.62
C ILE A 64 4.80 -2.02 8.16
N LEU A 65 5.62 -1.41 7.32
CA LEU A 65 6.92 -0.87 7.71
C LEU A 65 6.97 0.64 7.53
N LYS A 66 7.69 1.30 8.43
CA LYS A 66 8.10 2.70 8.33
C LYS A 66 9.55 2.73 7.81
N GLY A 67 9.74 3.11 6.55
CA GLY A 67 11.01 2.85 5.91
C GLY A 67 11.27 1.34 5.81
N LEU A 68 12.33 0.85 6.42
CA LEU A 68 12.64 -0.59 6.56
C LEU A 68 12.49 -1.07 8.01
N GLU A 69 11.96 -0.22 8.89
CA GLU A 69 11.79 -0.51 10.31
C GLU A 69 10.34 -0.85 10.65
N ASN A 70 10.15 -1.49 11.78
CA ASN A 70 8.83 -1.73 12.34
C ASN A 70 8.11 -0.40 12.61
N THR A 71 6.83 -0.32 12.22
CA THR A 71 6.05 0.89 12.46
C THR A 71 5.52 0.95 13.89
N ASN A 72 5.53 2.16 14.45
CA ASN A 72 4.84 2.49 15.69
C ASN A 72 3.79 3.60 15.48
N LEU A 73 3.60 4.05 14.23
CA LEU A 73 2.71 5.16 13.88
C LEU A 73 1.26 4.73 13.81
N SER A 74 1.01 3.55 13.24
CA SER A 74 -0.34 3.08 12.95
C SER A 74 -0.73 1.94 13.88
N LYS A 75 -1.93 2.03 14.45
CA LYS A 75 -2.56 1.02 15.29
C LYS A 75 -3.66 0.28 14.55
N ASN A 76 -4.22 0.90 13.50
CA ASN A 76 -5.34 0.37 12.74
C ASN A 76 -4.94 0.26 11.25
N PHE A 77 -5.20 -0.90 10.68
CA PHE A 77 -4.97 -1.22 9.28
C PHE A 77 -6.31 -1.37 8.56
N TYR A 78 -6.47 -0.65 7.46
CA TYR A 78 -7.69 -0.60 6.68
C TYR A 78 -7.51 -1.36 5.38
N VAL A 79 -8.51 -2.18 5.02
CA VAL A 79 -8.54 -2.92 3.76
C VAL A 79 -9.90 -2.78 3.12
N ASP A 80 -9.91 -2.31 1.88
CA ASP A 80 -11.10 -2.23 1.04
C ASP A 80 -11.05 -3.31 -0.03
N PHE A 81 -12.05 -4.17 -0.08
CA PHE A 81 -12.28 -5.12 -1.15
C PHE A 81 -13.38 -4.57 -2.06
N THR A 82 -13.09 -4.42 -3.35
CA THR A 82 -14.03 -3.82 -4.30
C THR A 82 -14.20 -4.69 -5.53
N ASP A 83 -15.28 -4.46 -6.24
CA ASP A 83 -15.46 -5.01 -7.57
C ASP A 83 -14.69 -4.18 -8.62
N SER A 84 -14.76 -4.60 -9.88
CA SER A 84 -14.09 -3.92 -11.00
C SER A 84 -14.65 -2.52 -11.32
N ALA A 85 -15.82 -2.16 -10.80
CA ALA A 85 -16.41 -0.84 -10.90
C ALA A 85 -16.01 0.08 -9.74
N GLY A 86 -15.32 -0.46 -8.73
CA GLY A 86 -14.91 0.24 -7.51
C GLY A 86 -15.98 0.25 -6.42
N ASP A 87 -17.07 -0.48 -6.59
CA ASP A 87 -18.09 -0.61 -5.54
C ASP A 87 -17.56 -1.50 -4.42
N VAL A 88 -17.69 -1.03 -3.16
CA VAL A 88 -17.08 -1.70 -2.00
C VAL A 88 -17.87 -2.93 -1.64
N LEU A 89 -17.22 -4.09 -1.69
CA LEU A 89 -17.76 -5.37 -1.23
C LEU A 89 -17.59 -5.55 0.28
N MET A 90 -16.44 -5.12 0.79
CA MET A 90 -16.12 -5.13 2.22
C MET A 90 -15.10 -4.04 2.54
N HIS A 91 -15.27 -3.39 3.68
CA HIS A 91 -14.30 -2.52 4.34
C HIS A 91 -13.94 -3.13 5.69
N GLY A 92 -12.70 -3.59 5.83
CA GLY A 92 -12.19 -4.20 7.05
C GLY A 92 -11.23 -3.27 7.78
N VAL A 93 -11.26 -3.33 9.12
CA VAL A 93 -10.29 -2.64 9.97
C VAL A 93 -9.68 -3.66 10.92
N TYR A 94 -8.36 -3.73 10.94
CA TYR A 94 -7.61 -4.74 11.70
C TYR A 94 -6.55 -4.06 12.57
N PRO A 95 -6.29 -4.55 13.80
CA PRO A 95 -5.22 -4.00 14.62
C PRO A 95 -3.86 -4.33 14.05
N VAL A 96 -2.93 -3.40 14.22
CA VAL A 96 -1.53 -3.57 13.87
C VAL A 96 -0.76 -3.98 15.12
N GLU A 97 -0.28 -5.21 15.14
CA GLU A 97 0.55 -5.75 16.21
C GLU A 97 1.89 -6.22 15.61
N LEU A 98 2.99 -5.86 16.24
CA LEU A 98 4.34 -6.17 15.75
C LEU A 98 4.50 -5.87 14.24
N SER A 99 4.02 -4.70 13.81
CA SER A 99 4.03 -4.24 12.40
C SER A 99 3.29 -5.18 11.44
N SER A 100 2.34 -5.95 11.92
CA SER A 100 1.50 -6.82 11.10
C SER A 100 0.04 -6.77 11.49
N ALA A 101 -0.83 -7.13 10.56
CA ALA A 101 -2.25 -7.31 10.77
C ALA A 101 -2.72 -8.56 10.01
N ALA A 102 -3.59 -9.35 10.60
CA ALA A 102 -4.17 -10.53 9.95
C ALA A 102 -5.68 -10.38 9.80
N GLY A 103 -6.22 -10.92 8.72
CA GLY A 103 -7.64 -10.82 8.45
C GLY A 103 -8.12 -11.78 7.37
N SER A 104 -9.40 -11.66 7.05
CA SER A 104 -10.04 -12.46 6.00
C SER A 104 -11.14 -11.69 5.29
N PHE A 105 -11.50 -12.17 4.10
CA PHE A 105 -12.60 -11.69 3.30
C PHE A 105 -13.34 -12.85 2.67
N ASP A 106 -14.64 -12.97 2.92
CA ASP A 106 -15.48 -13.97 2.28
C ASP A 106 -15.95 -13.46 0.92
N VAL A 107 -15.48 -14.08 -0.16
CA VAL A 107 -15.93 -13.74 -1.52
C VAL A 107 -17.43 -14.08 -1.61
N PRO A 108 -18.31 -13.12 -1.89
CA PRO A 108 -19.74 -13.38 -1.93
C PRO A 108 -20.08 -14.50 -2.92
N THR A 109 -20.97 -15.42 -2.54
CA THR A 109 -21.38 -16.56 -3.38
C THR A 109 -22.03 -16.13 -4.69
N TRP A 110 -22.64 -14.96 -4.71
CA TRP A 110 -23.27 -14.33 -5.90
C TRP A 110 -22.27 -13.59 -6.79
N TYR A 111 -21.01 -13.41 -6.36
CA TYR A 111 -20.03 -12.64 -7.10
C TYR A 111 -19.68 -13.30 -8.44
N LYS A 112 -19.79 -12.52 -9.53
CA LYS A 112 -19.56 -12.98 -10.90
C LYS A 112 -18.35 -12.31 -11.57
N GLY A 113 -17.68 -11.38 -10.84
CA GLY A 113 -16.47 -10.72 -11.34
C GLY A 113 -15.30 -11.70 -11.47
N LYS A 114 -14.36 -11.37 -12.33
CA LYS A 114 -13.13 -12.18 -12.54
C LYS A 114 -12.01 -11.80 -11.55
N ASN A 115 -12.12 -10.69 -10.88
CA ASN A 115 -11.17 -10.19 -9.91
C ASN A 115 -11.88 -9.37 -8.83
N VAL A 116 -11.33 -9.41 -7.63
CA VAL A 116 -11.64 -8.48 -6.55
C VAL A 116 -10.42 -7.59 -6.40
N HIS A 117 -10.66 -6.29 -6.43
CA HIS A 117 -9.61 -5.31 -6.23
C HIS A 117 -9.43 -5.03 -4.73
N VAL A 118 -8.18 -5.11 -4.24
CA VAL A 118 -7.81 -4.83 -2.86
C VAL A 118 -7.04 -3.51 -2.81
N ARG A 119 -7.50 -2.60 -1.97
CA ARG A 119 -6.77 -1.40 -1.56
C ARG A 119 -6.53 -1.45 -0.06
N ALA A 120 -5.28 -1.24 0.38
CA ALA A 120 -4.97 -1.29 1.80
C ALA A 120 -4.03 -0.15 2.23
N TYR A 121 -4.26 0.33 3.46
CA TYR A 121 -3.61 1.52 3.98
C TYR A 121 -3.74 1.62 5.51
N SER A 122 -2.88 2.45 6.10
CA SER A 122 -3.12 3.03 7.43
C SER A 122 -3.74 4.42 7.31
N GLN A 123 -4.34 4.93 8.38
CA GLN A 123 -4.86 6.30 8.39
C GLN A 123 -3.78 7.33 8.04
N TRP A 124 -2.56 7.13 8.53
CA TRP A 124 -1.43 8.01 8.26
C TRP A 124 -1.07 8.07 6.77
N MET A 125 -1.15 6.95 6.06
CA MET A 125 -0.83 6.88 4.63
C MET A 125 -1.75 7.76 3.76
N LEU A 126 -2.94 8.11 4.23
CA LEU A 126 -3.89 8.96 3.49
C LEU A 126 -3.46 10.44 3.42
N ASN A 127 -2.40 10.85 4.12
CA ASN A 127 -1.81 12.17 3.97
C ASN A 127 -0.93 12.30 2.71
N PHE A 128 -0.64 11.19 2.03
CA PHE A 128 0.28 11.12 0.89
C PHE A 128 -0.46 10.76 -0.40
N ASP A 129 0.28 10.77 -1.50
CA ASP A 129 -0.26 10.39 -2.81
C ASP A 129 -0.80 8.95 -2.78
N THR A 130 -2.07 8.81 -3.12
CA THR A 130 -2.79 7.52 -3.13
C THR A 130 -2.22 6.50 -4.13
N ALA A 131 -1.39 6.94 -5.09
CA ALA A 131 -0.67 6.06 -6.00
C ALA A 131 0.31 5.11 -5.28
N PHE A 132 0.71 5.44 -4.04
CA PHE A 132 1.61 4.62 -3.24
C PHE A 132 0.90 3.74 -2.21
N LEU A 133 -0.42 3.78 -2.13
CA LEU A 133 -1.18 2.82 -1.33
C LEU A 133 -0.99 1.40 -1.89
N TYR A 134 -1.21 0.41 -1.05
CA TYR A 134 -1.21 -0.96 -1.53
C TYR A 134 -2.44 -1.20 -2.42
N ASN A 135 -2.23 -1.72 -3.61
CA ASN A 135 -3.28 -2.11 -4.55
C ASN A 135 -2.91 -3.45 -5.19
N LYS A 136 -3.86 -4.37 -5.23
CA LYS A 136 -3.71 -5.67 -5.90
C LYS A 136 -5.06 -6.19 -6.37
N ASP A 137 -5.09 -6.85 -7.52
CA ASP A 137 -6.25 -7.61 -7.98
C ASP A 137 -6.09 -9.07 -7.57
N LEU A 138 -7.05 -9.58 -6.81
CA LEU A 138 -7.18 -11.00 -6.53
C LEU A 138 -8.01 -11.66 -7.62
N ARG A 139 -7.50 -12.76 -8.15
CA ARG A 139 -8.19 -13.49 -9.18
C ARG A 139 -9.35 -14.28 -8.61
N ILE A 140 -10.55 -14.09 -9.19
CA ILE A 140 -11.75 -14.84 -8.83
C ILE A 140 -12.18 -15.68 -10.03
N ILE A 141 -12.41 -16.96 -9.80
CA ILE A 141 -12.94 -17.90 -10.80
C ILE A 141 -14.43 -18.10 -10.49
N PRO A 142 -15.33 -17.52 -11.29
CA PRO A 142 -16.77 -17.65 -11.05
C PRO A 142 -17.22 -19.12 -11.18
N LYS A 143 -18.06 -19.59 -10.26
CA LYS A 143 -18.56 -20.98 -10.24
C LYS A 143 -19.15 -21.44 -11.57
N GLN A 144 -19.87 -20.57 -12.27
CA GLN A 144 -20.46 -20.86 -13.58
C GLN A 144 -19.40 -21.14 -14.66
N GLN A 145 -18.18 -20.62 -14.54
CA GLN A 145 -17.09 -20.84 -15.49
C GLN A 145 -16.31 -22.13 -15.21
N LEU A 146 -16.47 -22.74 -14.03
CA LEU A 146 -15.80 -24.00 -13.70
C LEU A 146 -16.25 -25.14 -14.63
N ASN A 147 -17.51 -25.20 -15.02
CA ASN A 147 -18.09 -26.30 -15.80
C ASN A 147 -18.17 -26.04 -17.32
N ASN A 148 -18.27 -24.79 -17.77
CA ASN A 148 -18.56 -24.42 -19.15
C ASN A 148 -17.62 -23.32 -19.68
N TYR A 149 -16.35 -23.40 -19.38
CA TYR A 149 -15.39 -22.40 -19.82
C TYR A 149 -15.19 -22.45 -21.35
N LYS A 150 -15.42 -21.31 -21.99
CA LYS A 150 -14.92 -21.03 -23.33
C LYS A 150 -13.90 -19.92 -23.24
N PRO A 151 -12.65 -20.12 -23.74
CA PRO A 151 -11.66 -19.03 -23.76
C PRO A 151 -12.27 -17.80 -24.43
N ALA A 152 -12.22 -16.66 -23.77
CA ALA A 152 -12.61 -15.41 -24.38
C ALA A 152 -11.67 -15.11 -25.56
N ALA A 153 -12.17 -14.52 -26.63
CA ALA A 153 -11.31 -14.02 -27.70
C ALA A 153 -10.28 -13.06 -27.09
N LYS A 154 -9.01 -13.27 -27.41
CA LYS A 154 -7.94 -12.37 -26.93
C LYS A 154 -8.25 -10.96 -27.44
N PRO A 155 -8.32 -9.96 -26.55
CA PRO A 155 -8.54 -8.58 -26.99
C PRO A 155 -7.39 -8.14 -27.91
N VAL A 156 -7.72 -7.34 -28.91
CA VAL A 156 -6.71 -6.70 -29.75
C VAL A 156 -5.78 -5.89 -28.85
N GLN A 157 -4.51 -6.21 -28.86
CA GLN A 157 -3.49 -5.51 -28.08
C GLN A 157 -3.08 -4.24 -28.81
N VAL A 158 -3.04 -3.11 -28.09
CA VAL A 158 -2.55 -1.83 -28.58
C VAL A 158 -1.39 -1.42 -27.70
N ALA A 159 -0.20 -1.39 -28.29
CA ALA A 159 1.01 -0.96 -27.61
C ALA A 159 1.11 0.56 -27.58
N SER A 160 1.70 1.08 -26.50
CA SER A 160 2.14 2.46 -26.36
C SER A 160 3.59 2.49 -25.90
N ILE A 161 4.32 3.56 -26.22
CA ILE A 161 5.71 3.77 -25.82
C ILE A 161 5.86 5.16 -25.21
N GLN A 162 6.64 5.25 -24.13
CA GLN A 162 7.04 6.50 -23.49
C GLN A 162 8.56 6.61 -23.50
N PHE A 163 9.07 7.82 -23.76
CA PHE A 163 10.50 8.13 -23.73
C PHE A 163 10.86 8.96 -22.52
N LEU A 164 11.94 8.59 -21.85
CA LEU A 164 12.35 9.10 -20.54
C LEU A 164 13.85 9.39 -20.59
N PRO A 165 14.24 10.65 -20.85
CA PRO A 165 15.64 11.04 -20.79
C PRO A 165 16.21 10.82 -19.39
N GLU A 166 17.41 10.28 -19.29
CA GLU A 166 18.14 10.22 -18.02
C GLU A 166 18.28 11.64 -17.47
N SER A 167 17.98 11.83 -16.17
CA SER A 167 17.89 13.14 -15.50
C SER A 167 16.62 13.97 -15.76
N GLY A 168 15.74 13.55 -16.66
CA GLY A 168 14.44 14.17 -16.92
C GLY A 168 14.39 15.01 -18.21
N ASP A 169 15.47 15.69 -18.60
CA ASP A 169 15.45 16.60 -19.73
C ASP A 169 16.43 16.20 -20.86
N LEU A 170 16.07 16.53 -22.12
CA LEU A 170 16.97 16.52 -23.26
C LEU A 170 17.63 17.89 -23.37
N VAL A 171 18.94 17.97 -23.14
CA VAL A 171 19.71 19.23 -23.21
C VAL A 171 20.55 19.26 -24.48
N ALA A 172 20.42 20.31 -25.28
CA ALA A 172 21.15 20.49 -26.54
C ALA A 172 22.67 20.41 -26.32
N GLY A 173 23.35 19.69 -27.19
CA GLY A 173 24.81 19.51 -27.17
C GLY A 173 25.34 18.57 -26.08
N ILE A 174 24.46 17.96 -25.28
CA ILE A 174 24.86 16.99 -24.24
C ILE A 174 24.36 15.61 -24.64
N LYS A 175 25.27 14.68 -24.92
CA LYS A 175 24.93 13.29 -25.17
C LYS A 175 24.33 12.66 -23.92
N SER A 176 23.09 12.18 -24.01
CA SER A 176 22.35 11.57 -22.92
C SER A 176 21.76 10.21 -23.30
N LYS A 177 21.53 9.39 -22.29
CA LYS A 177 20.80 8.13 -22.39
C LYS A 177 19.30 8.42 -22.36
N ILE A 178 18.56 7.88 -23.30
CA ILE A 178 17.11 8.00 -23.36
C ILE A 178 16.52 6.62 -23.19
N ALA A 179 15.94 6.37 -22.03
CA ALA A 179 15.23 5.15 -21.78
C ALA A 179 13.83 5.20 -22.40
N PHE A 180 13.25 4.04 -22.66
CA PHE A 180 11.86 3.93 -23.07
C PHE A 180 11.19 2.74 -22.38
N LYS A 181 9.86 2.85 -22.23
CA LYS A 181 9.00 1.79 -21.74
C LYS A 181 7.82 1.61 -22.69
N ALA A 182 7.67 0.42 -23.23
CA ALA A 182 6.60 0.04 -24.14
C ALA A 182 5.67 -0.98 -23.43
N VAL A 183 4.38 -0.67 -23.38
CA VAL A 183 3.36 -1.52 -22.74
C VAL A 183 2.10 -1.57 -23.58
N TYR A 184 1.39 -2.69 -23.49
CA TYR A 184 0.03 -2.78 -24.00
C TYR A 184 -0.96 -2.09 -23.06
N GLN A 185 -2.16 -1.80 -23.54
CA GLN A 185 -3.25 -1.22 -22.71
C GLN A 185 -3.62 -2.07 -21.49
N THR A 186 -3.22 -3.33 -21.46
CA THR A 186 -3.35 -4.25 -20.32
C THR A 186 -2.25 -4.07 -19.27
N GLY A 187 -1.24 -3.24 -19.54
CA GLY A 187 -0.05 -3.06 -18.69
C GLY A 187 1.05 -4.11 -18.90
N ILE A 188 0.81 -5.11 -19.77
CA ILE A 188 1.81 -6.13 -20.12
C ILE A 188 2.90 -5.50 -20.99
N PRO A 189 4.17 -5.84 -20.79
CA PRO A 189 5.27 -5.35 -21.62
C PRO A 189 5.09 -5.66 -23.11
N ALA A 190 5.40 -4.69 -23.95
CA ALA A 190 5.39 -4.86 -25.42
C ALA A 190 6.81 -4.92 -25.95
N THR A 191 7.10 -5.91 -26.79
CA THR A 191 8.39 -6.00 -27.48
C THR A 191 8.34 -5.14 -28.75
N VAL A 192 9.17 -4.10 -28.78
CA VAL A 192 9.18 -3.12 -29.88
C VAL A 192 10.54 -2.99 -30.53
N LYS A 193 10.52 -2.62 -31.82
CA LYS A 193 11.69 -2.23 -32.61
C LYS A 193 11.37 -0.97 -33.40
N GLY A 194 12.40 -0.18 -33.73
CA GLY A 194 12.17 1.02 -34.53
C GLY A 194 13.42 1.86 -34.73
N LEU A 195 13.19 3.06 -35.27
CA LEU A 195 14.22 4.06 -35.56
C LEU A 195 13.85 5.38 -34.90
N VAL A 196 14.84 6.13 -34.47
CA VAL A 196 14.67 7.53 -34.07
C VAL A 196 15.13 8.41 -35.23
N VAL A 197 14.29 9.33 -35.66
CA VAL A 197 14.59 10.26 -36.76
C VAL A 197 14.51 11.71 -36.27
N ASN A 198 15.33 12.59 -36.84
CA ASN A 198 15.25 14.02 -36.60
C ASN A 198 14.16 14.70 -37.46
N SER A 199 14.01 16.02 -37.37
CA SER A 199 13.04 16.83 -38.13
C SER A 199 13.16 16.67 -39.64
N LYS A 200 14.36 16.33 -40.16
CA LYS A 200 14.64 16.12 -41.59
C LYS A 200 14.43 14.67 -42.03
N GLY A 201 13.98 13.80 -41.12
CA GLY A 201 13.76 12.37 -41.39
C GLY A 201 15.05 11.52 -41.41
N VAL A 202 16.18 12.09 -41.01
CA VAL A 202 17.45 11.36 -40.92
C VAL A 202 17.45 10.49 -39.67
N THR A 203 17.79 9.22 -39.81
CA THR A 203 17.94 8.31 -38.68
C THR A 203 19.13 8.67 -37.82
N VAL A 204 18.90 8.86 -36.51
CA VAL A 204 19.91 9.23 -35.52
C VAL A 204 20.27 8.09 -34.58
N ASP A 205 19.32 7.18 -34.29
CA ASP A 205 19.55 5.96 -33.52
C ASP A 205 18.43 4.93 -33.76
N THR A 206 18.52 3.78 -33.09
CA THR A 206 17.58 2.66 -33.18
C THR A 206 16.91 2.36 -31.84
N ILE A 207 15.71 1.80 -31.91
CA ILE A 207 14.96 1.35 -30.74
C ILE A 207 14.86 -0.17 -30.77
N LYS A 208 15.21 -0.82 -29.66
CA LYS A 208 15.05 -2.25 -29.47
C LYS A 208 14.78 -2.55 -27.99
N THR A 209 13.68 -3.21 -27.71
CA THR A 209 13.39 -3.74 -26.36
C THR A 209 14.53 -4.65 -25.89
N MET A 210 15.00 -4.38 -24.67
CA MET A 210 16.06 -5.15 -23.99
C MET A 210 15.44 -6.11 -22.96
N HIS A 211 14.55 -5.60 -22.10
CA HIS A 211 13.89 -6.37 -21.05
C HIS A 211 12.50 -5.80 -20.76
N ASP A 212 11.49 -6.63 -20.69
CA ASP A 212 10.11 -6.29 -20.26
C ASP A 212 9.57 -4.97 -20.81
N GLY A 213 9.65 -4.82 -22.14
CA GLY A 213 9.19 -3.60 -22.83
C GLY A 213 10.12 -2.40 -22.67
N MET A 214 11.19 -2.52 -21.90
CA MET A 214 12.13 -1.45 -21.63
C MET A 214 13.40 -1.57 -22.48
N GLY A 215 14.03 -0.44 -22.73
CA GLY A 215 15.32 -0.33 -23.39
C GLY A 215 15.82 1.11 -23.33
N TYR A 216 16.96 1.35 -23.94
CA TYR A 216 17.51 2.70 -24.07
C TYR A 216 18.33 2.84 -25.36
N PHE A 217 18.55 4.08 -25.75
CA PHE A 217 19.49 4.49 -26.80
C PHE A 217 20.19 5.78 -26.37
N TYR A 218 21.17 6.22 -27.15
CA TYR A 218 21.89 7.47 -26.88
C TYR A 218 21.55 8.52 -27.94
N LEU A 219 21.38 9.77 -27.50
CA LEU A 219 21.14 10.90 -28.38
C LEU A 219 21.94 12.10 -27.91
N GLU A 220 22.59 12.81 -28.85
CA GLU A 220 23.12 14.16 -28.64
C GLU A 220 22.18 15.15 -29.35
N PRO A 221 21.21 15.71 -28.65
CA PRO A 221 20.20 16.53 -29.26
C PRO A 221 20.75 17.88 -29.70
N GLN A 222 20.32 18.36 -30.84
CA GLN A 222 20.69 19.66 -31.37
C GLN A 222 19.67 20.73 -31.01
N ALA A 223 20.12 21.97 -30.78
CA ALA A 223 19.22 23.08 -30.47
C ALA A 223 18.23 23.34 -31.62
N GLY A 224 16.93 23.45 -31.27
CA GLY A 224 15.86 23.69 -32.24
C GLY A 224 15.41 22.44 -33.03
N GLU A 225 16.07 21.28 -32.85
CA GLU A 225 15.64 20.03 -33.49
C GLU A 225 14.50 19.35 -32.71
N THR A 226 13.69 18.61 -33.47
CA THR A 226 12.68 17.69 -32.92
C THR A 226 12.97 16.27 -33.36
N TYR A 227 12.68 15.32 -32.48
CA TYR A 227 12.94 13.92 -32.74
C TYR A 227 11.66 13.09 -32.63
N THR A 228 11.51 12.10 -33.52
CA THR A 228 10.35 11.21 -33.56
C THR A 228 10.82 9.77 -33.65
N ALA A 229 10.25 8.91 -32.81
CA ALA A 229 10.41 7.48 -32.91
C ALA A 229 9.40 6.90 -33.88
N LYS A 230 9.88 6.16 -34.89
CA LYS A 230 9.08 5.31 -35.80
C LYS A 230 9.26 3.87 -35.35
N TRP A 231 8.24 3.26 -34.74
CA TRP A 231 8.37 1.97 -34.08
C TRP A 231 7.20 1.04 -34.36
N TYR A 232 7.38 -0.24 -34.08
CA TYR A 232 6.36 -1.28 -34.25
C TYR A 232 6.55 -2.41 -33.23
N ASP A 233 5.46 -3.00 -32.81
CA ASP A 233 5.31 -4.30 -32.14
C ASP A 233 4.90 -5.38 -33.16
N ASP A 234 4.13 -4.99 -34.18
CA ASP A 234 3.82 -5.77 -35.39
C ASP A 234 4.47 -5.09 -36.61
N PRO A 235 5.31 -5.78 -37.40
CA PRO A 235 5.97 -5.21 -38.59
C PRO A 235 5.03 -4.60 -39.61
N LYS A 236 3.74 -5.00 -39.60
CA LYS A 236 2.72 -4.48 -40.51
C LYS A 236 2.17 -3.11 -40.10
N LYS A 237 2.45 -2.66 -38.86
CA LYS A 237 1.91 -1.42 -38.28
C LYS A 237 2.99 -0.55 -37.69
N ILE A 238 3.39 0.49 -38.43
CA ILE A 238 4.37 1.46 -37.94
C ILE A 238 3.63 2.55 -37.16
N ASN A 239 4.04 2.73 -35.91
CA ASN A 239 3.58 3.79 -35.02
C ASN A 239 4.62 4.93 -35.00
N GLN A 240 4.18 6.14 -34.63
CA GLN A 240 5.05 7.30 -34.45
C GLN A 240 4.77 7.93 -33.08
N THR A 241 5.84 8.25 -32.36
CA THR A 241 5.77 8.91 -31.05
C THR A 241 6.87 9.97 -30.98
N PRO A 242 6.53 11.23 -30.69
CA PRO A 242 7.54 12.28 -30.50
C PRO A 242 8.36 12.00 -29.22
N LEU A 243 9.65 12.33 -29.29
CA LEU A 243 10.49 12.40 -28.10
C LEU A 243 10.19 13.68 -27.32
N PRO A 244 10.58 13.77 -26.02
CA PRO A 244 10.51 15.02 -25.27
C PRO A 244 11.23 16.18 -25.98
N ALA A 245 10.74 17.40 -25.74
CA ALA A 245 11.32 18.60 -26.37
C ALA A 245 12.75 18.84 -25.90
N VAL A 246 13.59 19.30 -26.81
CA VAL A 246 14.99 19.66 -26.52
C VAL A 246 15.03 21.02 -25.82
N LYS A 247 15.67 21.08 -24.66
CA LYS A 247 15.99 22.32 -23.95
C LYS A 247 17.32 22.89 -24.47
N ASN A 248 17.38 24.18 -24.70
CA ASN A 248 18.58 24.83 -25.21
C ASN A 248 19.72 24.90 -24.18
N THR A 249 19.38 24.79 -22.89
CA THR A 249 20.36 24.87 -21.79
C THR A 249 19.89 24.03 -20.61
N GLY A 250 20.80 23.68 -19.70
CA GLY A 250 20.52 22.85 -18.52
C GLY A 250 21.74 22.08 -18.06
N ALA A 251 21.49 21.14 -17.16
CA ALA A 251 22.49 20.17 -16.68
C ALA A 251 21.94 18.75 -16.78
N LEU A 252 22.86 17.78 -16.87
CA LEU A 252 22.59 16.36 -16.90
C LEU A 252 23.32 15.67 -15.76
N LEU A 253 22.64 14.73 -15.12
CA LEU A 253 23.16 13.84 -14.08
C LEU A 253 23.13 12.40 -14.61
N GLU A 254 24.28 11.87 -14.98
CA GLU A 254 24.43 10.45 -15.32
C GLU A 254 24.82 9.66 -14.08
N ILE A 255 24.10 8.59 -13.77
CA ILE A 255 24.41 7.69 -12.66
C ILE A 255 24.92 6.36 -13.18
N ARG A 256 25.96 5.86 -12.54
CA ARG A 256 26.61 4.58 -12.86
C ARG A 256 26.63 3.70 -11.60
N PRO A 257 25.60 2.86 -11.39
CA PRO A 257 25.61 1.89 -10.30
C PRO A 257 26.84 0.99 -10.37
N GLY A 258 27.39 0.65 -9.22
CA GLY A 258 28.52 -0.27 -9.11
C GLY A 258 28.64 -0.83 -7.71
N THR A 259 29.40 -1.92 -7.55
CA THR A 259 29.57 -2.61 -6.27
C THR A 259 30.28 -1.70 -5.26
N GLY A 260 29.63 -1.49 -4.09
CA GLY A 260 30.14 -0.69 -2.98
C GLY A 260 30.19 0.82 -3.23
N LYS A 261 29.89 1.28 -4.42
CA LYS A 261 29.82 2.70 -4.77
C LYS A 261 28.94 2.98 -5.98
N THR A 262 28.25 4.11 -5.97
CA THR A 262 27.52 4.62 -7.13
C THR A 262 28.28 5.81 -7.71
N GLY A 263 28.77 5.67 -8.94
CA GLY A 263 29.43 6.77 -9.67
C GLY A 263 28.40 7.76 -10.21
N PHE A 264 28.81 9.02 -10.34
CA PHE A 264 28.02 10.04 -11.03
C PHE A 264 28.89 10.90 -11.95
N ILE A 265 28.28 11.38 -13.03
CA ILE A 265 28.87 12.38 -13.91
C ILE A 265 27.83 13.49 -14.08
N ILE A 266 28.27 14.71 -13.82
CA ILE A 266 27.49 15.93 -14.02
C ILE A 266 28.04 16.65 -15.23
N ARG A 267 27.16 17.04 -16.17
CA ARG A 267 27.47 17.85 -17.34
C ARG A 267 26.53 19.04 -17.37
N ARG A 268 27.06 20.22 -17.66
CA ARG A 268 26.24 21.40 -17.99
C ARG A 268 26.44 21.81 -19.44
N ALA A 269 25.43 22.45 -20.03
CA ALA A 269 25.58 23.07 -21.34
C ALA A 269 26.59 24.22 -21.28
N GLU A 270 27.36 24.43 -22.35
CA GLU A 270 28.34 25.51 -22.43
C GLU A 270 27.68 26.89 -22.21
N ASN A 271 26.51 27.08 -22.80
CA ASN A 271 25.68 28.29 -22.71
C ASN A 271 24.76 28.34 -21.47
N ALA A 272 25.01 27.47 -20.49
CA ALA A 272 24.17 27.49 -19.29
C ALA A 272 24.35 28.80 -18.50
N PRO A 273 23.29 29.32 -17.89
CA PRO A 273 23.31 30.51 -17.03
C PRO A 273 24.27 30.33 -15.84
N ASP A 274 24.68 31.44 -15.22
CA ASP A 274 25.67 31.44 -14.13
C ASP A 274 25.26 30.61 -12.91
N ASN A 275 23.97 30.45 -12.65
CA ASN A 275 23.47 29.57 -11.59
C ASN A 275 23.77 28.08 -11.80
N TYR A 276 24.25 27.68 -12.99
CA TYR A 276 24.75 26.32 -13.27
C TYR A 276 26.26 26.18 -13.14
N LYS A 277 26.97 27.25 -12.80
CA LYS A 277 28.44 27.19 -12.55
C LYS A 277 28.76 26.57 -11.18
N GLU A 278 27.84 26.68 -10.24
CA GLU A 278 27.90 25.99 -8.97
C GLU A 278 26.61 25.16 -8.82
N LEU A 279 26.77 23.86 -8.59
CA LEU A 279 25.65 22.94 -8.44
C LEU A 279 25.77 22.19 -7.11
N HIS A 280 24.63 21.85 -6.52
CA HIS A 280 24.57 21.05 -5.30
C HIS A 280 24.00 19.68 -5.65
N ILE A 281 24.71 18.62 -5.26
CA ILE A 281 24.25 17.24 -5.38
C ILE A 281 23.80 16.74 -4.01
N VAL A 282 22.61 16.18 -3.95
CA VAL A 282 22.03 15.58 -2.75
C VAL A 282 21.56 14.17 -3.08
N ALA A 283 22.05 13.19 -2.33
CA ALA A 283 21.54 11.82 -2.43
C ALA A 283 20.81 11.44 -1.15
N THR A 284 19.62 10.89 -1.32
CA THR A 284 18.78 10.43 -0.21
C THR A 284 18.40 8.96 -0.39
N MET A 285 18.30 8.25 0.72
CA MET A 285 17.76 6.91 0.80
C MET A 285 16.79 6.84 1.99
N GLN A 286 15.62 6.25 1.81
CA GLN A 286 14.57 6.20 2.85
C GLN A 286 14.28 7.57 3.47
N GLN A 287 14.29 8.64 2.66
CA GLN A 287 14.13 10.05 3.07
C GLN A 287 15.27 10.60 3.94
N GLN A 288 16.36 9.89 4.12
CA GLN A 288 17.55 10.36 4.84
C GLN A 288 18.64 10.78 3.88
N VAL A 289 19.35 11.85 4.20
CA VAL A 289 20.49 12.31 3.41
C VAL A 289 21.69 11.38 3.66
N VAL A 290 22.16 10.74 2.60
CA VAL A 290 23.34 9.86 2.65
C VAL A 290 24.57 10.47 2.01
N TYR A 291 24.40 11.47 1.13
CA TYR A 291 25.49 12.20 0.52
C TYR A 291 25.07 13.62 0.13
N MET A 292 25.95 14.59 0.34
CA MET A 292 25.79 15.97 -0.14
C MET A 292 27.14 16.56 -0.53
N ALA A 293 27.16 17.31 -1.63
CA ALA A 293 28.35 18.05 -2.04
C ALA A 293 27.97 19.28 -2.90
N THR A 294 28.83 20.26 -2.90
CA THR A 294 28.81 21.35 -3.89
C THR A 294 29.90 21.08 -4.92
N VAL A 295 29.54 21.16 -6.19
CA VAL A 295 30.46 20.98 -7.32
C VAL A 295 30.57 22.28 -8.11
N LYS A 296 31.79 22.64 -8.50
CA LYS A 296 32.09 23.85 -9.28
C LYS A 296 32.36 23.47 -10.73
N LEU A 297 31.61 24.11 -11.62
CA LEU A 297 31.67 23.92 -13.06
C LEU A 297 31.99 25.25 -13.79
N ASP A 298 32.63 26.20 -13.11
CA ASP A 298 33.06 27.50 -13.65
C ASP A 298 34.14 27.36 -14.71
N VAL A 299 35.13 26.47 -14.50
CA VAL A 299 36.27 26.22 -15.41
C VAL A 299 35.98 25.05 -16.35
N THR A 300 35.23 24.07 -15.92
CA THR A 300 34.90 22.87 -16.70
C THR A 300 33.38 22.72 -16.84
N THR A 301 32.96 22.07 -17.92
CA THR A 301 31.54 21.73 -18.12
C THR A 301 31.19 20.31 -17.65
N VAL A 302 32.16 19.54 -17.20
CA VAL A 302 31.99 18.14 -16.80
C VAL A 302 32.79 17.86 -15.53
N ILE A 303 32.13 17.19 -14.57
CA ILE A 303 32.79 16.69 -13.37
C ILE A 303 32.21 15.30 -13.02
N GLY A 304 33.06 14.44 -12.45
CA GLY A 304 32.64 13.12 -11.96
C GLY A 304 32.97 12.92 -10.49
N GLY A 305 32.24 12.03 -9.87
CA GLY A 305 32.44 11.62 -8.47
C GLY A 305 31.81 10.29 -8.17
N SER A 306 31.82 9.90 -6.90
CA SER A 306 31.14 8.68 -6.44
C SER A 306 30.58 8.85 -5.04
N ILE A 307 29.51 8.13 -4.77
CA ILE A 307 28.84 8.00 -3.47
C ILE A 307 29.20 6.61 -2.94
N ALA A 308 29.77 6.51 -1.75
CA ALA A 308 29.99 5.23 -1.09
C ALA A 308 28.64 4.60 -0.72
N THR A 309 28.43 3.33 -1.09
CA THR A 309 27.16 2.64 -0.87
C THR A 309 27.32 1.30 -0.16
N ASP A 310 28.54 0.91 0.19
CA ASP A 310 28.86 -0.36 0.86
C ASP A 310 28.27 -0.48 2.28
N GLN A 311 28.01 0.64 2.95
CA GLN A 311 27.39 0.70 4.29
C GLN A 311 25.92 1.11 4.25
N LEU A 312 25.32 1.31 3.08
CA LEU A 312 23.92 1.64 2.96
C LEU A 312 23.07 0.37 2.90
N PRO A 313 21.84 0.38 3.41
CA PRO A 313 20.93 -0.74 3.19
C PRO A 313 20.58 -0.87 1.71
N SER A 314 20.19 -2.06 1.27
CA SER A 314 19.64 -2.25 -0.07
C SER A 314 18.35 -1.44 -0.26
N GLY A 315 18.21 -0.81 -1.43
CA GLY A 315 17.05 0.01 -1.74
C GLY A 315 17.34 1.10 -2.78
N ILE A 316 16.37 1.98 -2.97
CA ILE A 316 16.44 3.06 -3.96
C ILE A 316 17.22 4.24 -3.41
N LEU A 317 18.30 4.58 -4.10
CA LEU A 317 19.09 5.80 -3.91
C LEU A 317 18.57 6.87 -4.87
N GLN A 318 17.99 7.93 -4.34
CA GLN A 318 17.55 9.10 -5.11
C GLN A 318 18.65 10.15 -5.12
N THR A 319 19.14 10.53 -6.29
CA THR A 319 20.16 11.57 -6.46
C THR A 319 19.54 12.75 -7.19
N THR A 320 19.57 13.91 -6.56
CA THR A 320 19.04 15.18 -7.10
C THR A 320 20.15 16.20 -7.22
N LEU A 321 20.21 16.84 -8.36
CA LEU A 321 21.09 17.95 -8.66
C LEU A 321 20.31 19.25 -8.60
N PHE A 322 20.83 20.23 -7.88
CA PHE A 322 20.25 21.57 -7.75
C PHE A 322 21.18 22.61 -8.32
N ASP A 323 20.61 23.69 -8.83
CA ASP A 323 21.37 24.89 -9.20
C ASP A 323 21.78 25.68 -7.95
N ALA A 324 22.57 26.74 -8.13
CA ALA A 324 23.05 27.60 -7.05
C ALA A 324 21.93 28.25 -6.22
N SER A 325 20.69 28.27 -6.74
CA SER A 325 19.49 28.78 -6.05
C SER A 325 18.68 27.66 -5.35
N TRP A 326 19.19 26.44 -5.32
CA TRP A 326 18.49 25.25 -4.83
C TRP A 326 17.22 24.87 -5.62
N LYS A 327 17.18 25.23 -6.88
CA LYS A 327 16.14 24.76 -7.79
C LYS A 327 16.55 23.42 -8.39
N PRO A 328 15.70 22.38 -8.37
CA PRO A 328 16.02 21.09 -8.98
C PRO A 328 16.34 21.24 -10.47
N ALA A 329 17.51 20.77 -10.87
CA ALA A 329 18.02 20.81 -12.23
C ALA A 329 17.98 19.43 -12.92
N ALA A 330 18.24 18.36 -12.17
CA ALA A 330 18.22 16.99 -12.66
C ALA A 330 17.99 16.00 -11.53
N GLU A 331 17.33 14.89 -11.81
CA GLU A 331 17.13 13.81 -10.84
C GLU A 331 17.29 12.44 -11.47
N ARG A 332 17.85 11.51 -10.71
CA ARG A 332 18.04 10.13 -11.13
C ARG A 332 17.96 9.21 -9.91
N ILE A 333 17.21 8.13 -10.03
CA ILE A 333 17.24 7.04 -9.05
C ILE A 333 18.11 5.91 -9.54
N SER A 334 18.76 5.24 -8.61
CA SER A 334 19.50 4.00 -8.83
C SER A 334 19.19 3.02 -7.70
N PHE A 335 19.46 1.76 -7.89
CA PHE A 335 19.28 0.76 -6.85
C PHE A 335 20.63 0.39 -6.24
N VAL A 336 20.73 0.43 -4.93
CA VAL A 336 21.87 -0.11 -4.16
C VAL A 336 21.50 -1.52 -3.76
N ASN A 337 22.30 -2.49 -4.16
CA ASN A 337 22.08 -3.89 -3.81
C ASN A 337 23.27 -4.43 -3.02
N ASN A 338 23.15 -4.47 -1.71
CA ASN A 338 24.12 -5.04 -0.78
C ASN A 338 23.73 -6.45 -0.30
N ASN A 339 22.64 -7.00 -0.86
CA ASN A 339 22.12 -8.35 -0.56
C ASN A 339 21.86 -8.60 0.93
N ASP A 340 21.46 -7.57 1.66
CA ASP A 340 21.27 -7.56 3.11
C ASP A 340 19.79 -7.73 3.54
N TYR A 341 18.93 -8.15 2.61
CA TYR A 341 17.48 -8.12 2.79
C TYR A 341 16.83 -9.48 2.95
N HIS A 342 17.59 -10.57 2.95
CA HIS A 342 17.04 -11.91 3.16
C HIS A 342 17.95 -12.79 4.03
N PHE A 343 17.33 -13.77 4.63
CA PHE A 343 17.97 -14.90 5.25
C PHE A 343 17.23 -16.17 4.81
N ASP A 344 17.90 -17.30 4.82
CA ASP A 344 17.34 -18.57 4.39
C ASP A 344 16.87 -19.37 5.61
N PRO A 345 15.54 -19.46 5.88
CA PRO A 345 15.03 -20.33 6.92
C PRO A 345 15.16 -21.79 6.49
N GLU A 346 15.60 -22.64 7.40
CA GLU A 346 15.57 -24.08 7.17
C GLU A 346 14.15 -24.60 7.35
N VAL A 347 13.61 -25.25 6.32
CA VAL A 347 12.27 -25.85 6.34
C VAL A 347 12.39 -27.36 6.28
N GLY A 348 11.93 -28.05 7.32
CA GLY A 348 11.94 -29.49 7.44
C GLY A 348 10.60 -30.04 7.89
N PHE A 349 10.49 -31.39 7.85
CA PHE A 349 9.32 -32.08 8.34
C PHE A 349 9.71 -32.97 9.53
N ALA A 350 9.12 -32.70 10.70
CA ALA A 350 9.22 -33.61 11.85
C ALA A 350 8.30 -34.84 11.69
N ALA A 351 7.23 -34.71 10.90
CA ALA A 351 6.40 -35.85 10.50
C ALA A 351 5.81 -35.56 9.11
N LEU A 352 5.82 -36.56 8.23
CA LEU A 352 5.23 -36.49 6.89
C LEU A 352 4.23 -37.64 6.72
N GLY A 353 2.95 -37.35 6.80
CA GLY A 353 1.87 -38.31 6.57
C GLY A 353 1.47 -38.33 5.11
N THR A 354 1.75 -39.43 4.41
CA THR A 354 1.43 -39.62 2.98
C THR A 354 0.02 -40.18 2.75
N SER A 355 -0.66 -40.62 3.82
CA SER A 355 -2.03 -41.12 3.72
C SER A 355 -3.04 -39.98 3.66
N LYS A 356 -4.25 -40.25 3.15
CA LYS A 356 -5.36 -39.28 3.17
C LYS A 356 -5.61 -38.82 4.60
N ARG A 357 -5.55 -37.50 4.83
CA ARG A 357 -5.63 -36.85 6.16
C ARG A 357 -4.47 -37.18 7.10
N GLY A 358 -3.34 -37.64 6.55
CA GLY A 358 -2.13 -37.88 7.32
C GLY A 358 -1.64 -36.63 8.01
N ARG A 359 -1.14 -36.78 9.24
CA ARG A 359 -0.58 -35.63 9.99
C ARG A 359 0.76 -35.24 9.40
N ASN A 360 0.91 -33.99 9.08
CA ASN A 360 2.18 -33.36 8.71
C ASN A 360 2.59 -32.36 9.80
N VAL A 361 3.87 -32.36 10.13
CA VAL A 361 4.47 -31.42 11.08
C VAL A 361 5.63 -30.74 10.38
N LEU A 362 5.42 -29.48 10.01
CA LEU A 362 6.43 -28.61 9.43
C LEU A 362 7.23 -27.97 10.55
N VAL A 363 8.55 -27.92 10.40
CA VAL A 363 9.48 -27.23 11.30
C VAL A 363 10.19 -26.16 10.48
N ILE A 364 10.11 -24.93 10.95
CA ILE A 364 10.81 -23.78 10.36
C ILE A 364 11.85 -23.33 11.38
N SER A 365 13.12 -23.47 11.02
CA SER A 365 14.25 -23.05 11.85
C SER A 365 14.81 -21.74 11.29
N LEU A 366 15.00 -20.77 12.16
CA LEU A 366 15.56 -19.47 11.81
C LEU A 366 17.02 -19.41 12.22
N PRO A 367 17.90 -18.77 11.45
CA PRO A 367 19.28 -18.56 11.88
C PRO A 367 19.29 -17.64 13.10
N ASP A 368 20.11 -17.99 14.07
CA ASP A 368 20.46 -17.25 15.29
C ASP A 368 19.43 -16.24 15.83
N SER A 369 18.77 -16.60 16.94
CA SER A 369 18.04 -15.65 17.85
C SER A 369 17.31 -14.45 17.21
N VAL A 370 16.98 -14.54 15.91
CA VAL A 370 16.27 -13.47 15.19
C VAL A 370 14.79 -13.58 15.53
N GLU A 371 14.27 -12.54 16.21
CA GLU A 371 12.83 -12.39 16.39
C GLU A 371 12.18 -12.16 15.03
N SER A 372 11.32 -13.08 14.59
CA SER A 372 10.73 -13.05 13.27
C SER A 372 9.22 -13.17 13.30
N ASN A 373 8.58 -12.42 12.42
CA ASN A 373 7.14 -12.43 12.21
C ASN A 373 6.83 -13.10 10.85
N LEU A 374 6.38 -14.35 10.87
CA LEU A 374 6.21 -15.17 9.69
C LEU A 374 4.74 -15.28 9.26
N SER A 375 4.53 -15.44 7.95
CA SER A 375 3.29 -15.94 7.37
C SER A 375 3.56 -17.21 6.58
N VAL A 376 2.68 -18.19 6.74
CA VAL A 376 2.78 -19.49 6.06
C VAL A 376 1.47 -19.75 5.35
N SER A 377 1.54 -20.09 4.06
CA SER A 377 0.40 -20.60 3.30
C SER A 377 0.68 -22.02 2.81
N VAL A 378 -0.34 -22.87 2.88
CA VAL A 378 -0.27 -24.25 2.38
C VAL A 378 -1.40 -24.42 1.37
N THR A 379 -1.03 -24.67 0.12
CA THR A 379 -1.99 -24.75 -0.99
C THR A 379 -1.78 -26.04 -1.78
N ASP A 380 -2.75 -26.35 -2.62
CA ASP A 380 -2.60 -27.40 -3.64
C ASP A 380 -1.53 -26.96 -4.67
N GLU A 381 -0.64 -27.88 -5.05
CA GLU A 381 0.44 -27.63 -5.99
C GLU A 381 -0.07 -27.07 -7.34
N GLY A 382 -1.25 -27.51 -7.78
CA GLY A 382 -1.87 -27.02 -9.02
C GLY A 382 -2.31 -25.56 -8.98
N LEU A 383 -2.39 -24.94 -7.81
CA LEU A 383 -2.65 -23.49 -7.71
C LEU A 383 -1.38 -22.66 -7.94
N GLY A 384 -0.19 -23.28 -7.84
CA GLY A 384 1.09 -22.57 -7.94
C GLY A 384 1.29 -21.54 -6.85
N VAL A 385 2.31 -20.71 -7.02
CA VAL A 385 2.64 -19.59 -6.15
C VAL A 385 2.44 -18.30 -6.91
N ASP A 386 1.89 -17.28 -6.27
CA ASP A 386 1.83 -15.93 -6.86
C ASP A 386 3.24 -15.32 -6.87
N SER A 387 3.90 -15.35 -8.02
CA SER A 387 5.23 -14.77 -8.25
C SER A 387 5.17 -13.32 -8.73
N SER A 388 3.99 -12.70 -8.77
CA SER A 388 3.82 -11.35 -9.33
C SER A 388 4.43 -10.27 -8.46
N ASP A 389 4.44 -10.45 -7.13
CA ASP A 389 5.00 -9.52 -6.14
C ASP A 389 5.29 -10.28 -4.84
N ASP A 390 6.40 -10.01 -4.19
CA ASP A 390 6.78 -10.57 -2.91
C ASP A 390 7.13 -9.48 -1.89
N ILE A 391 7.39 -9.87 -0.66
CA ILE A 391 7.68 -8.93 0.43
C ILE A 391 8.93 -8.10 0.16
N ILE A 392 9.97 -8.72 -0.44
CA ILE A 392 11.24 -8.06 -0.76
C ILE A 392 11.03 -7.04 -1.87
N SER A 393 10.49 -7.46 -3.00
CA SER A 393 10.23 -6.58 -4.14
C SER A 393 9.26 -5.46 -3.78
N ARG A 394 8.30 -5.71 -2.89
CA ARG A 394 7.37 -4.68 -2.44
C ARG A 394 8.05 -3.63 -1.57
N PHE A 395 8.83 -4.01 -0.58
CA PHE A 395 9.43 -3.04 0.34
C PHE A 395 10.67 -2.34 -0.24
N LEU A 396 11.42 -2.99 -1.11
CA LEU A 396 12.64 -2.41 -1.66
C LEU A 396 12.45 -1.71 -3.01
N LEU A 397 11.38 -2.05 -3.77
CA LEU A 397 11.21 -1.60 -5.15
C LEU A 397 9.81 -1.02 -5.40
N THR A 398 8.77 -1.85 -5.52
CA THR A 398 7.46 -1.42 -6.03
C THR A 398 6.73 -0.49 -5.07
N GLY A 399 6.96 -0.60 -3.78
CA GLY A 399 6.43 0.31 -2.77
C GLY A 399 7.01 1.73 -2.81
N GLU A 400 8.13 1.95 -3.50
CA GLU A 400 8.80 3.23 -3.67
C GLU A 400 8.60 3.85 -5.05
N LEU A 401 8.17 3.06 -6.02
CA LEU A 401 8.00 3.49 -7.41
C LEU A 401 6.55 3.80 -7.74
N ARG A 402 6.35 4.76 -8.62
CA ARG A 402 5.05 5.06 -9.23
C ARG A 402 4.90 4.26 -10.52
N GLY A 403 3.72 3.68 -10.71
CA GLY A 403 3.43 2.84 -11.86
C GLY A 403 3.76 1.36 -11.60
N ARG A 404 3.68 0.58 -12.65
CA ARG A 404 3.84 -0.88 -12.56
C ARG A 404 5.24 -1.33 -12.91
N VAL A 405 5.76 -2.27 -12.13
CA VAL A 405 6.92 -3.10 -12.48
C VAL A 405 6.39 -4.49 -12.80
N TYR A 406 6.78 -5.03 -13.96
CA TYR A 406 6.40 -6.38 -14.36
C TYR A 406 7.33 -7.39 -13.70
N HIS A 407 6.79 -8.48 -13.14
CA HIS A 407 7.52 -9.52 -12.40
C HIS A 407 8.61 -8.97 -11.45
N PRO A 408 8.26 -8.16 -10.46
CA PRO A 408 9.24 -7.45 -9.64
C PRO A 408 10.15 -8.37 -8.83
N SER A 409 9.71 -9.58 -8.47
CA SER A 409 10.54 -10.60 -7.79
C SER A 409 11.72 -11.07 -8.64
N TYR A 410 11.66 -10.96 -9.97
CA TYR A 410 12.78 -11.28 -10.86
C TYR A 410 14.05 -10.49 -10.51
N TYR A 411 13.92 -9.22 -10.12
CA TYR A 411 15.05 -8.34 -9.82
C TYR A 411 15.79 -8.69 -8.52
N PHE A 412 15.23 -9.63 -7.74
CA PHE A 412 15.79 -10.14 -6.48
C PHE A 412 16.10 -11.63 -6.54
N SER A 413 16.03 -12.26 -7.71
CA SER A 413 16.25 -13.70 -7.88
C SER A 413 17.75 -14.08 -7.96
N GLY A 414 18.65 -13.12 -7.88
CA GLY A 414 20.10 -13.33 -7.93
C GLY A 414 20.89 -12.04 -8.11
N THR A 415 22.19 -12.14 -8.20
CA THR A 415 23.16 -11.02 -8.28
C THR A 415 23.91 -10.98 -9.62
N GLY A 416 23.32 -11.44 -10.71
CA GLY A 416 23.98 -11.45 -12.03
C GLY A 416 23.89 -10.10 -12.75
N ASP A 417 24.93 -9.76 -13.52
CA ASP A 417 25.02 -8.54 -14.35
C ASP A 417 23.76 -8.23 -15.17
N SER A 418 23.06 -9.25 -15.66
CA SER A 418 21.82 -9.08 -16.42
C SER A 418 20.70 -8.54 -15.55
N ILE A 419 20.58 -9.03 -14.31
CA ILE A 419 19.57 -8.60 -13.36
C ILE A 419 19.82 -7.14 -12.96
N GLU A 420 21.05 -6.77 -12.66
CA GLU A 420 21.45 -5.41 -12.30
C GLU A 420 21.15 -4.41 -13.44
N LYS A 421 21.51 -4.76 -14.68
CA LYS A 421 21.22 -3.94 -15.87
C LYS A 421 19.72 -3.80 -16.11
N ASN A 422 18.95 -4.86 -15.91
CA ASN A 422 17.51 -4.83 -16.04
C ASN A 422 16.84 -4.02 -14.92
N LEU A 423 17.39 -4.09 -13.70
CA LEU A 423 16.93 -3.26 -12.58
C LEU A 423 17.22 -1.77 -12.82
N ASP A 424 18.38 -1.43 -13.44
CA ASP A 424 18.66 -0.05 -13.83
C ASP A 424 17.67 0.47 -14.90
N LEU A 425 17.20 -0.39 -15.81
CA LEU A 425 16.12 -0.03 -16.74
C LEU A 425 14.83 0.32 -16.00
N VAL A 426 14.48 -0.41 -14.92
CA VAL A 426 13.34 -0.08 -14.07
C VAL A 426 13.54 1.29 -13.42
N MET A 427 14.75 1.58 -12.90
CA MET A 427 15.07 2.87 -12.30
C MET A 427 15.00 4.02 -13.31
N LEU A 428 15.32 3.78 -14.57
CA LEU A 428 15.24 4.76 -15.66
C LEU A 428 13.80 5.04 -16.13
N THR A 429 12.89 4.08 -15.95
CA THR A 429 11.55 4.10 -16.60
C THR A 429 10.39 4.25 -15.65
N ASN A 430 10.60 4.35 -14.33
CA ASN A 430 9.53 4.52 -13.36
C ASN A 430 9.70 5.80 -12.55
N GLY A 431 8.57 6.43 -12.21
CA GLY A 431 8.55 7.62 -11.35
C GLY A 431 8.68 7.26 -9.87
N TRP A 432 9.15 8.19 -9.06
CA TRP A 432 9.41 7.95 -7.62
C TRP A 432 9.02 9.12 -6.71
N ARG A 433 8.69 10.31 -7.27
CA ARG A 433 8.47 11.52 -6.46
C ARG A 433 7.31 11.34 -5.49
N ARG A 434 7.60 11.46 -4.21
CA ARG A 434 6.65 11.40 -3.10
C ARG A 434 6.47 12.73 -2.40
N PHE A 435 7.27 13.75 -2.74
CA PHE A 435 7.25 15.09 -2.17
C PHE A 435 7.76 16.11 -3.21
N SER A 436 7.50 17.38 -2.96
CA SER A 436 8.02 18.50 -3.74
C SER A 436 9.32 19.01 -3.12
N TRP A 437 10.40 19.05 -3.91
CA TRP A 437 11.64 19.69 -3.48
C TRP A 437 11.44 21.16 -3.11
N ASP A 438 10.58 21.89 -3.85
CA ASP A 438 10.30 23.30 -3.58
C ASP A 438 9.73 23.49 -2.16
N GLU A 439 8.84 22.59 -1.71
CA GLU A 439 8.30 22.61 -0.34
C GLU A 439 9.38 22.31 0.69
N VAL A 440 10.19 21.27 0.47
CA VAL A 440 11.25 20.87 1.40
C VAL A 440 12.31 21.96 1.50
N ILE A 441 12.76 22.55 0.38
CA ILE A 441 13.75 23.63 0.35
C ILE A 441 13.20 24.91 0.99
N ALA A 442 11.91 25.21 0.80
CA ALA A 442 11.26 26.33 1.49
C ALA A 442 11.07 26.06 3.00
N GLY A 443 11.25 24.83 3.47
CA GLY A 443 10.97 24.45 4.86
C GLY A 443 9.48 24.43 5.18
N THR A 444 8.61 24.38 4.16
CA THR A 444 7.17 24.25 4.32
C THR A 444 6.80 22.78 4.45
N THR A 445 5.79 22.53 5.28
CA THR A 445 5.29 21.17 5.49
C THR A 445 3.84 21.07 5.04
N PRO A 446 3.46 19.98 4.35
CA PRO A 446 2.06 19.77 4.00
C PRO A 446 1.18 19.70 5.25
N PRO A 447 -0.09 20.14 5.21
CA PRO A 447 -0.98 20.02 6.34
C PRO A 447 -1.29 18.54 6.63
N VAL A 448 -1.11 18.09 7.87
CA VAL A 448 -1.51 16.76 8.32
C VAL A 448 -3.03 16.73 8.52
N LYS A 449 -3.72 16.05 7.62
CA LYS A 449 -5.18 15.83 7.71
C LYS A 449 -5.53 14.65 8.61
N TYR A 450 -4.77 13.58 8.51
CA TYR A 450 -4.95 12.35 9.26
C TYR A 450 -3.76 12.16 10.20
N LYS A 451 -3.99 12.29 11.50
CA LYS A 451 -2.94 12.09 12.50
C LYS A 451 -2.61 10.59 12.63
N PRO A 452 -1.39 10.25 13.08
CA PRO A 452 -1.12 8.86 13.48
C PRO A 452 -2.11 8.39 14.54
N ASP A 453 -2.42 7.10 14.54
CA ASP A 453 -3.34 6.51 15.52
C ASP A 453 -2.74 6.58 16.93
N SER A 454 -3.44 7.18 17.87
CA SER A 454 -3.04 7.20 19.28
C SER A 454 -3.42 5.91 20.01
N ALA A 455 -4.40 5.17 19.51
CA ALA A 455 -4.93 3.94 20.09
C ALA A 455 -5.50 3.03 18.99
N TYR A 456 -5.76 1.78 19.35
CA TYR A 456 -6.62 0.90 18.55
C TYR A 456 -8.03 1.46 18.47
N LEU A 457 -8.90 0.86 17.65
CA LEU A 457 -10.31 1.25 17.59
C LEU A 457 -10.88 1.32 18.99
N GLY A 458 -11.42 2.47 19.36
CA GLY A 458 -12.07 2.68 20.63
C GLY A 458 -13.53 2.24 20.56
N PHE A 459 -14.08 1.78 21.69
CA PHE A 459 -15.50 1.58 21.84
C PHE A 459 -16.11 2.81 22.50
N GLY A 460 -16.86 3.60 21.76
CA GLY A 460 -17.46 4.82 22.27
C GLY A 460 -18.66 5.26 21.46
N GLY A 461 -19.29 6.32 21.91
CA GLY A 461 -20.46 6.86 21.24
C GLY A 461 -21.12 7.99 22.01
N ARG A 462 -22.35 8.29 21.60
CA ARG A 462 -23.14 9.34 22.20
C ARG A 462 -24.60 8.95 22.30
N VAL A 463 -25.19 9.30 23.42
CA VAL A 463 -26.62 9.20 23.69
C VAL A 463 -27.30 10.51 23.31
N PHE A 464 -28.32 10.45 22.47
CA PHE A 464 -29.14 11.57 22.05
C PHE A 464 -30.57 11.45 22.62
N GLY A 465 -31.26 12.58 22.69
CA GLY A 465 -32.67 12.62 23.16
C GLY A 465 -32.84 12.59 24.68
N ALA A 466 -31.74 12.79 25.44
CA ALA A 466 -31.77 12.85 26.89
C ALA A 466 -31.09 14.12 27.41
N THR A 467 -31.62 14.68 28.49
CA THR A 467 -30.99 15.80 29.20
C THR A 467 -29.91 15.32 30.16
N ALA A 468 -28.98 16.20 30.52
CA ALA A 468 -27.92 15.88 31.47
C ALA A 468 -28.41 15.37 32.83
N GLN A 469 -29.59 15.80 33.26
CA GLN A 469 -30.23 15.31 34.49
C GLN A 469 -30.73 13.89 34.32
N GLN A 470 -31.44 13.61 33.23
CA GLN A 470 -31.93 12.26 32.90
C GLN A 470 -30.79 11.26 32.77
N LEU A 471 -29.67 11.65 32.15
CA LEU A 471 -28.48 10.80 32.01
C LEU A 471 -27.86 10.47 33.38
N ARG A 472 -27.78 11.43 34.29
CA ARG A 472 -27.29 11.20 35.65
C ARG A 472 -28.21 10.23 36.43
N GLU A 473 -29.54 10.38 36.31
CA GLU A 473 -30.54 9.53 36.97
C GLU A 473 -30.56 8.11 36.35
N ALA A 474 -30.28 7.98 35.06
CA ALA A 474 -30.21 6.71 34.34
C ALA A 474 -28.96 5.88 34.67
N GLY A 475 -27.93 6.50 35.22
CA GLY A 475 -26.67 5.85 35.55
C GLY A 475 -25.84 5.41 34.32
N PRO A 476 -24.86 4.54 34.52
CA PRO A 476 -24.01 4.09 33.43
C PRO A 476 -24.76 3.19 32.45
N LEU A 477 -24.31 3.17 31.20
CA LEU A 477 -24.73 2.19 30.20
C LEU A 477 -24.06 0.85 30.48
N PHE A 478 -24.86 -0.18 30.58
CA PHE A 478 -24.43 -1.57 30.58
C PHE A 478 -24.34 -2.07 29.12
N PHE A 479 -23.24 -2.72 28.80
CA PHE A 479 -22.99 -3.29 27.46
C PHE A 479 -22.80 -4.79 27.55
N MET A 480 -23.37 -5.51 26.59
CA MET A 480 -23.01 -6.85 26.22
C MET A 480 -22.54 -6.82 24.77
N VAL A 481 -21.31 -7.20 24.53
CA VAL A 481 -20.72 -7.26 23.19
C VAL A 481 -20.30 -8.67 22.84
N SER A 482 -20.47 -9.07 21.59
CA SER A 482 -19.99 -10.34 21.05
C SER A 482 -19.52 -10.18 19.62
N GLY A 483 -18.54 -10.98 19.21
CA GLY A 483 -18.17 -11.08 17.81
C GLY A 483 -19.29 -11.63 16.93
N THR A 484 -19.20 -11.40 15.63
CA THR A 484 -20.13 -11.98 14.63
C THR A 484 -19.57 -13.23 13.96
N GLY A 485 -18.27 -13.51 14.15
CA GLY A 485 -17.54 -14.64 13.56
C GLY A 485 -17.59 -15.91 14.40
N LYS A 486 -16.53 -16.70 14.34
CA LYS A 486 -16.40 -17.95 15.11
C LYS A 486 -16.19 -17.72 16.60
N ASP A 487 -15.66 -16.56 16.98
CA ASP A 487 -15.56 -16.16 18.38
C ASP A 487 -16.87 -15.50 18.81
N THR A 488 -17.70 -16.25 19.51
CA THR A 488 -18.97 -15.82 20.07
C THR A 488 -18.87 -15.46 21.55
N ALA A 489 -17.65 -15.31 22.09
CA ALA A 489 -17.47 -14.90 23.48
C ALA A 489 -18.22 -13.60 23.76
N LYS A 490 -18.94 -13.58 24.89
CA LYS A 490 -19.70 -12.40 25.33
C LYS A 490 -18.89 -11.67 26.38
N HIS A 491 -18.70 -10.38 26.17
CA HIS A 491 -18.05 -9.49 27.12
C HIS A 491 -19.08 -8.52 27.69
N PHE A 492 -19.06 -8.36 29.01
CA PHE A 492 -19.94 -7.50 29.74
C PHE A 492 -19.17 -6.42 30.46
N PHE A 493 -19.61 -5.17 30.32
CA PHE A 493 -18.97 -4.03 31.00
C PHE A 493 -19.96 -2.86 31.11
N THR A 494 -19.63 -1.88 31.95
CA THR A 494 -20.40 -0.66 32.10
C THR A 494 -19.56 0.56 31.81
N LEU A 495 -20.13 1.55 31.11
CA LEU A 495 -19.47 2.82 30.86
C LEU A 495 -20.29 3.98 31.42
N PRO A 496 -19.64 4.91 32.13
CA PRO A 496 -20.30 6.13 32.56
C PRO A 496 -20.66 6.98 31.33
N VAL A 497 -21.84 7.60 31.37
CA VAL A 497 -22.26 8.55 30.34
C VAL A 497 -22.10 9.96 30.91
N SER A 498 -21.35 10.80 30.21
CA SER A 498 -21.17 12.20 30.58
C SER A 498 -22.45 13.01 30.37
N GLY A 499 -22.56 14.21 30.99
CA GLY A 499 -23.77 15.03 30.91
C GLY A 499 -24.11 15.53 29.49
N ASP A 500 -23.16 15.48 28.55
CA ASP A 500 -23.33 15.75 27.13
C ASP A 500 -23.66 14.48 26.30
N GLY A 501 -23.83 13.35 26.98
CA GLY A 501 -24.20 12.07 26.39
C GLY A 501 -23.05 11.19 25.91
N ASN A 502 -21.80 11.63 26.00
CA ASN A 502 -20.67 10.85 25.49
C ASN A 502 -20.28 9.71 26.45
N PHE A 503 -19.87 8.58 25.87
CA PHE A 503 -19.27 7.45 26.58
C PHE A 503 -18.09 6.91 25.76
N TYR A 504 -17.06 6.36 26.43
CA TYR A 504 -15.85 5.88 25.74
C TYR A 504 -15.07 4.87 26.58
N GLU A 505 -14.61 3.77 25.94
CA GLU A 505 -13.71 2.76 26.48
C GLU A 505 -12.45 2.63 25.61
N PRO A 506 -11.34 3.26 26.02
CA PRO A 506 -10.12 3.31 25.19
C PRO A 506 -9.34 1.98 25.14
N LYS A 507 -9.61 1.07 26.08
CA LYS A 507 -8.85 -0.18 26.20
C LYS A 507 -9.51 -1.37 25.52
N MET A 508 -10.66 -1.17 24.93
CA MET A 508 -11.36 -2.24 24.23
C MET A 508 -10.76 -2.41 22.84
N THR A 509 -10.09 -3.52 22.63
CA THR A 509 -9.62 -3.95 21.30
C THR A 509 -10.64 -4.95 20.75
N PHE A 510 -11.11 -4.72 19.55
CA PHE A 510 -11.95 -5.66 18.84
C PHE A 510 -11.49 -5.83 17.40
N PHE A 511 -11.72 -7.03 16.90
CA PHE A 511 -11.39 -7.44 15.55
C PHE A 511 -12.71 -7.69 14.83
N ASP A 512 -12.90 -7.13 13.64
CA ASP A 512 -14.11 -7.36 12.86
C ASP A 512 -15.39 -6.68 13.44
N THR A 513 -16.55 -7.17 13.07
CA THR A 513 -17.85 -6.62 13.44
C THR A 513 -18.30 -7.10 14.80
N LEU A 514 -18.76 -6.18 15.65
CA LEU A 514 -19.35 -6.50 16.95
C LEU A 514 -20.88 -6.40 16.90
N LYS A 515 -21.53 -7.35 17.57
CA LYS A 515 -22.93 -7.18 18.02
C LYS A 515 -22.91 -6.52 19.37
N VAL A 516 -23.60 -5.40 19.49
CA VAL A 516 -23.66 -4.61 20.70
C VAL A 516 -25.11 -4.55 21.20
N TYR A 517 -25.29 -4.98 22.43
CA TYR A 517 -26.52 -4.78 23.18
C TYR A 517 -26.24 -3.83 24.32
N TYR A 518 -27.11 -2.88 24.58
CA TYR A 518 -26.92 -1.89 25.63
C TYR A 518 -28.23 -1.54 26.35
N GLN A 519 -28.09 -1.14 27.60
CA GLN A 519 -29.19 -0.60 28.38
C GLN A 519 -28.66 0.29 29.51
N PHE A 520 -29.47 1.23 29.96
CA PHE A 520 -29.18 1.97 31.18
C PHE A 520 -29.41 1.08 32.39
N SER A 521 -28.49 1.12 33.37
CA SER A 521 -28.46 0.19 34.49
C SER A 521 -29.34 0.61 35.70
N ALA A 522 -29.68 1.90 35.84
CA ALA A 522 -30.47 2.38 36.96
C ALA A 522 -31.96 2.42 36.65
N LYS A 523 -32.79 2.34 37.70
CA LYS A 523 -34.29 2.41 37.58
C LYS A 523 -34.75 3.65 36.79
N GLY A 524 -34.09 4.80 36.94
CA GLY A 524 -34.38 6.01 36.15
C GLY A 524 -34.09 5.90 34.67
N GLY A 525 -33.35 4.87 34.22
CA GLY A 525 -32.97 4.65 32.82
C GLY A 525 -33.98 3.91 31.98
N SER A 526 -35.00 3.29 32.58
CA SER A 526 -35.97 2.45 31.84
C SER A 526 -36.74 3.24 30.76
N ALA A 527 -37.08 4.49 31.02
CA ALA A 527 -37.71 5.37 30.05
C ALA A 527 -36.76 5.73 28.90
N LEU A 528 -35.45 5.94 29.18
CA LEU A 528 -34.44 6.26 28.18
C LEU A 528 -34.11 5.08 27.30
N ASN A 529 -34.18 3.85 27.77
CA ASN A 529 -33.96 2.65 26.96
C ASN A 529 -34.91 2.58 25.75
N ASN A 530 -36.10 3.20 25.84
CA ASN A 530 -37.09 3.23 24.76
C ASN A 530 -37.07 4.54 23.94
N SER A 531 -36.53 5.63 24.48
CA SER A 531 -36.65 6.96 23.88
C SER A 531 -35.32 7.56 23.43
N ALA A 532 -34.18 7.12 23.98
CA ALA A 532 -32.88 7.64 23.63
C ALA A 532 -32.29 6.90 22.43
N GLU A 533 -31.70 7.66 21.54
CA GLU A 533 -30.93 7.13 20.43
C GLU A 533 -29.43 7.05 20.81
N VAL A 534 -28.80 5.91 20.58
CA VAL A 534 -27.36 5.71 20.82
C VAL A 534 -26.64 5.53 19.52
N THR A 535 -25.69 6.41 19.27
CA THR A 535 -24.78 6.29 18.14
C THR A 535 -23.41 5.82 18.62
N PHE A 536 -22.76 4.98 17.82
CA PHE A 536 -21.43 4.46 18.11
C PHE A 536 -20.38 5.14 17.23
N ASN A 537 -19.25 5.48 17.82
CA ASN A 537 -18.08 6.01 17.12
C ASN A 537 -16.86 5.19 17.53
N THR A 538 -16.31 4.48 16.59
CA THR A 538 -15.12 3.63 16.80
C THR A 538 -13.80 4.40 16.57
N GLY A 539 -13.87 5.62 16.03
CA GLY A 539 -12.71 6.33 15.51
C GLY A 539 -12.19 5.80 14.17
N ALA A 540 -12.85 4.77 13.61
CA ALA A 540 -12.50 4.24 12.31
C ALA A 540 -12.83 5.23 11.17
N ILE A 541 -12.09 5.12 10.07
CA ILE A 541 -12.45 5.80 8.83
C ILE A 541 -13.77 5.21 8.34
N PRO A 542 -14.78 6.05 7.99
CA PRO A 542 -16.04 5.57 7.48
C PRO A 542 -15.89 4.73 6.21
N THR A 543 -16.70 3.69 6.09
CA THR A 543 -16.76 2.84 4.90
C THR A 543 -17.06 3.67 3.65
N PRO A 544 -16.19 3.71 2.66
CA PRO A 544 -16.47 4.37 1.39
C PRO A 544 -17.52 3.57 0.61
N ARG A 545 -18.41 4.26 -0.10
CA ARG A 545 -19.37 3.59 -1.00
C ARG A 545 -18.70 3.10 -2.27
N LYS A 546 -17.78 3.89 -2.79
CA LYS A 546 -17.07 3.65 -4.04
C LYS A 546 -15.65 4.16 -3.97
N ILE A 547 -14.74 3.41 -4.59
CA ILE A 547 -13.33 3.74 -4.66
C ILE A 547 -12.96 4.02 -6.12
N PHE A 548 -12.23 5.09 -6.35
CA PHE A 548 -11.63 5.32 -7.66
C PHE A 548 -10.47 4.35 -7.87
N LEU A 549 -10.59 3.50 -8.89
CA LEU A 549 -9.55 2.54 -9.25
C LEU A 549 -8.62 3.19 -10.28
N ASP A 550 -7.38 3.48 -9.86
CA ASP A 550 -6.35 3.91 -10.78
C ASP A 550 -5.85 2.72 -11.59
N LYS A 551 -6.19 2.68 -12.86
CA LYS A 551 -5.82 1.59 -13.79
C LYS A 551 -4.31 1.40 -13.92
N ASN A 552 -3.51 2.45 -13.62
CA ASN A 552 -2.05 2.35 -13.65
C ASN A 552 -1.49 1.57 -12.46
N ASN A 553 -2.24 1.45 -11.39
CA ASN A 553 -1.85 0.75 -10.16
C ASN A 553 -2.51 -0.63 -10.00
N LEU A 554 -3.42 -1.01 -10.90
CA LEU A 554 -4.03 -2.34 -10.89
C LEU A 554 -3.02 -3.40 -11.31
N SER A 555 -3.17 -4.61 -10.79
CA SER A 555 -2.47 -5.80 -11.30
C SER A 555 -2.82 -6.00 -12.77
N TYR A 556 -1.90 -6.62 -13.49
CA TYR A 556 -2.15 -6.93 -14.91
C TYR A 556 -3.48 -7.63 -15.06
N THR A 557 -4.32 -7.10 -15.96
CA THR A 557 -5.52 -7.82 -16.37
C THR A 557 -5.03 -9.14 -16.94
N TYR A 558 -5.30 -10.20 -16.24
CA TYR A 558 -4.83 -11.53 -16.62
C TYR A 558 -5.36 -11.84 -18.02
N LEU A 559 -4.45 -11.90 -18.96
CA LEU A 559 -4.71 -12.65 -20.19
C LEU A 559 -5.10 -14.02 -19.72
N ASP A 560 -6.29 -14.43 -20.04
CA ASP A 560 -6.97 -15.59 -19.52
C ASP A 560 -6.09 -16.85 -19.43
N THR A 561 -5.29 -16.93 -18.36
CA THR A 561 -4.56 -18.11 -17.93
C THR A 561 -5.42 -18.99 -17.02
N ALA A 562 -6.76 -18.75 -16.99
CA ALA A 562 -7.71 -19.45 -16.16
C ALA A 562 -7.62 -20.98 -16.30
N GLY A 563 -7.13 -21.48 -17.44
CA GLY A 563 -6.88 -22.89 -17.65
C GLY A 563 -5.96 -23.52 -16.61
N ASP A 564 -4.94 -22.76 -16.15
CA ASP A 564 -3.89 -23.32 -15.28
C ASP A 564 -4.38 -23.55 -13.85
N TYR A 565 -5.26 -22.69 -13.34
CA TYR A 565 -5.79 -22.83 -11.97
C TYR A 565 -7.13 -23.56 -11.88
N ARG A 566 -7.81 -23.72 -13.00
CA ARG A 566 -9.20 -24.18 -13.06
C ARG A 566 -9.38 -25.60 -12.54
N SER A 567 -8.51 -26.53 -12.92
CA SER A 567 -8.58 -27.93 -12.49
C SER A 567 -8.45 -28.03 -10.97
N SER A 568 -7.52 -27.29 -10.38
CA SER A 568 -7.27 -27.30 -8.95
C SER A 568 -8.40 -26.62 -8.17
N VAL A 569 -8.91 -25.46 -8.64
CA VAL A 569 -10.06 -24.81 -8.02
C VAL A 569 -11.32 -25.69 -8.13
N LEU A 570 -11.54 -26.35 -9.26
CA LEU A 570 -12.65 -27.29 -9.44
C LEU A 570 -12.53 -28.49 -8.50
N ALA A 571 -11.33 -29.07 -8.35
CA ALA A 571 -11.07 -30.16 -7.43
C ALA A 571 -11.31 -29.76 -5.97
N ALA A 572 -10.85 -28.57 -5.56
CA ALA A 572 -11.08 -28.02 -4.23
C ALA A 572 -12.58 -27.79 -3.96
N GLU A 573 -13.32 -27.23 -4.91
CA GLU A 573 -14.77 -27.04 -4.75
C GLU A 573 -15.54 -28.36 -4.71
N GLN A 574 -15.17 -29.35 -5.51
CA GLN A 574 -15.75 -30.70 -5.44
C GLN A 574 -15.48 -31.36 -4.10
N ALA A 575 -14.26 -31.21 -3.56
CA ALA A 575 -13.92 -31.73 -2.23
C ALA A 575 -14.74 -31.06 -1.12
N ARG A 576 -14.93 -29.72 -1.22
CA ARG A 576 -15.76 -28.96 -0.28
C ARG A 576 -17.22 -29.40 -0.31
N LEU A 577 -17.79 -29.56 -1.50
CA LEU A 577 -19.18 -30.04 -1.68
C LEU A 577 -19.35 -31.45 -1.16
N ALA A 578 -18.38 -32.33 -1.41
CA ALA A 578 -18.41 -33.69 -0.88
C ALA A 578 -18.37 -33.72 0.65
N GLU A 579 -17.64 -32.80 1.30
CA GLU A 579 -17.61 -32.69 2.76
C GLU A 579 -18.93 -32.12 3.32
N LEU A 580 -19.50 -31.10 2.69
CA LEU A 580 -20.84 -30.58 3.05
C LEU A 580 -21.94 -31.63 2.92
N LEU A 581 -21.90 -32.45 1.86
CA LEU A 581 -22.84 -33.56 1.68
C LEU A 581 -22.70 -34.64 2.77
N LYS A 582 -21.48 -34.88 3.28
CA LYS A 582 -21.27 -35.78 4.41
C LYS A 582 -21.80 -35.22 5.73
N GLN A 583 -21.70 -33.91 5.94
CA GLN A 583 -22.24 -33.24 7.13
C GLN A 583 -23.78 -33.19 7.11
N THR A 584 -24.40 -33.18 5.91
CA THR A 584 -25.87 -33.17 5.74
C THR A 584 -26.49 -34.55 5.79
N THR A 585 -25.70 -35.62 5.61
CA THR A 585 -26.17 -37.01 5.81
C THR A 585 -26.02 -37.42 7.27
N LEU A 586 -26.72 -36.73 8.16
CA LEU A 586 -26.93 -37.24 9.51
C LEU A 586 -27.78 -38.52 9.41
N GLN A 587 -27.34 -39.59 10.08
CA GLN A 587 -28.12 -40.78 10.33
C GLN A 587 -29.47 -40.34 10.93
N ASN A 588 -30.56 -40.98 10.54
CA ASN A 588 -31.86 -40.72 11.11
C ASN A 588 -31.79 -40.70 12.63
N VAL A 589 -31.71 -39.50 13.20
CA VAL A 589 -31.89 -39.32 14.63
C VAL A 589 -33.37 -39.27 14.86
N THR A 590 -33.92 -40.29 15.49
CA THR A 590 -35.29 -40.26 16.01
C THR A 590 -35.30 -39.24 17.16
N VAL A 591 -35.67 -38.01 16.86
CA VAL A 591 -35.86 -36.98 17.89
C VAL A 591 -37.17 -37.27 18.57
N THR A 592 -37.11 -37.92 19.74
CA THR A 592 -38.20 -37.84 20.69
C THR A 592 -38.19 -36.44 21.27
N ALA A 593 -39.04 -35.58 20.74
CA ALA A 593 -39.19 -34.20 21.22
C ALA A 593 -39.83 -34.25 22.61
N ARG A 594 -39.03 -34.17 23.65
CA ARG A 594 -39.50 -33.70 24.95
C ARG A 594 -39.62 -32.17 24.83
N THR A 595 -40.82 -31.64 25.08
CA THR A 595 -41.01 -30.18 25.12
C THR A 595 -40.18 -29.66 26.29
N LYS A 596 -39.09 -28.95 26.00
CA LYS A 596 -38.26 -28.32 27.02
C LYS A 596 -39.05 -27.28 27.76
N SER A 597 -38.88 -27.22 29.08
CA SER A 597 -39.46 -26.16 29.89
C SER A 597 -38.89 -24.79 29.48
N LYS A 598 -39.60 -23.72 29.79
CA LYS A 598 -39.13 -22.33 29.53
C LYS A 598 -37.75 -22.08 30.15
N LEU A 599 -37.47 -22.65 31.32
CA LEU A 599 -36.23 -22.59 32.05
C LEU A 599 -35.07 -23.33 31.31
N GLU A 600 -35.35 -24.54 30.81
CA GLU A 600 -34.37 -25.29 30.01
C GLU A 600 -34.02 -24.57 28.70
N LEU A 601 -34.98 -23.87 28.08
CA LEU A 601 -34.72 -23.06 26.88
C LEU A 601 -33.92 -21.81 27.18
N LEU A 602 -34.08 -21.21 28.34
CA LEU A 602 -33.30 -20.07 28.82
C LEU A 602 -31.85 -20.50 29.15
N ASP A 603 -31.71 -21.65 29.83
CA ASP A 603 -30.40 -22.21 30.16
C ASP A 603 -29.59 -22.52 28.89
N GLU A 604 -30.21 -23.22 27.93
CA GLU A 604 -29.54 -23.52 26.64
C GLU A 604 -29.18 -22.28 25.84
N LYS A 605 -29.97 -21.22 25.95
CA LYS A 605 -29.76 -19.98 25.22
C LYS A 605 -28.72 -19.06 25.84
N TYR A 606 -28.60 -19.08 27.18
CA TYR A 606 -27.80 -18.07 27.89
C TYR A 606 -26.70 -18.64 28.80
N SER A 607 -26.73 -19.92 29.16
CA SER A 607 -25.67 -20.56 29.96
C SER A 607 -24.63 -21.22 29.10
N THR A 608 -23.38 -20.73 29.18
CA THR A 608 -22.23 -21.27 28.43
C THR A 608 -20.99 -21.40 29.33
N GLY A 609 -20.10 -22.33 29.03
CA GLY A 609 -18.85 -22.51 29.77
C GLY A 609 -19.06 -23.16 31.15
N LEU A 610 -18.48 -22.60 32.21
CA LEU A 610 -18.53 -23.09 33.59
C LEU A 610 -19.95 -23.16 34.20
N PHE A 611 -20.90 -22.51 33.57
CA PHE A 611 -22.33 -22.44 34.02
C PHE A 611 -23.26 -23.30 33.16
N ALA A 612 -22.76 -24.01 32.17
CA ALA A 612 -23.56 -24.92 31.34
C ALA A 612 -23.77 -26.24 32.06
N GLY A 613 -25.05 -26.61 32.27
CA GLY A 613 -25.44 -27.89 32.82
C GLY A 613 -25.38 -28.01 34.35
N GLY A 614 -25.25 -26.91 35.08
CA GLY A 614 -25.42 -26.85 36.54
C GLY A 614 -26.88 -26.65 36.90
N ASP A 615 -27.30 -27.16 38.07
CA ASP A 615 -28.61 -26.90 38.61
C ASP A 615 -28.59 -25.47 39.22
N PRO A 616 -29.12 -24.43 38.53
CA PRO A 616 -28.98 -23.06 39.02
C PRO A 616 -29.89 -22.86 40.25
N ALA A 617 -29.33 -22.25 41.29
CA ALA A 617 -30.09 -21.92 42.49
C ALA A 617 -31.22 -20.93 42.21
N ALA A 618 -31.10 -20.11 41.15
CA ALA A 618 -32.16 -19.25 40.63
C ALA A 618 -31.83 -18.83 39.17
N GLN A 619 -32.83 -18.85 38.31
CA GLN A 619 -32.78 -18.39 36.93
C GLN A 619 -33.88 -17.35 36.69
N PHE A 620 -33.54 -16.19 36.17
CA PHE A 620 -34.46 -15.08 35.94
C PHE A 620 -34.45 -14.63 34.49
N ASP A 621 -35.62 -14.51 33.88
CA ASP A 621 -35.80 -13.88 32.56
C ASP A 621 -36.13 -12.40 32.77
N PHE A 622 -35.11 -11.55 32.82
CA PHE A 622 -35.29 -10.11 33.03
C PHE A 622 -36.13 -9.39 31.98
N LEU A 623 -36.38 -10.01 30.84
CA LEU A 623 -37.22 -9.42 29.78
C LEU A 623 -38.68 -9.83 29.87
N ASN A 624 -38.98 -11.01 30.40
CA ASN A 624 -40.36 -11.58 30.35
C ASN A 624 -40.90 -11.99 31.70
N ASP A 625 -40.10 -11.96 32.78
CA ASP A 625 -40.55 -12.31 34.11
C ASP A 625 -40.95 -11.04 34.89
N PRO A 626 -42.28 -10.85 35.17
CA PRO A 626 -42.78 -9.67 35.87
C PRO A 626 -42.27 -9.58 37.33
N THR A 627 -41.70 -10.66 37.89
CA THR A 627 -41.19 -10.69 39.27
C THR A 627 -39.70 -10.31 39.36
N ALA A 628 -38.97 -10.31 38.24
CA ALA A 628 -37.54 -9.99 38.21
C ALA A 628 -37.23 -8.52 38.57
N GLY A 629 -38.20 -7.63 38.60
CA GLY A 629 -38.07 -6.23 39.01
C GLY A 629 -38.07 -5.97 40.52
N ASN A 630 -38.17 -7.01 41.35
CA ASN A 630 -38.24 -6.89 42.82
C ASN A 630 -37.05 -7.52 43.55
N LEU A 631 -35.99 -7.89 42.86
CA LEU A 631 -34.73 -8.40 43.43
C LEU A 631 -33.65 -7.34 43.45
#